data_e10bd956cfd81ccd4b0fa97a79b03ccd
#
_entry.id   e10bd956cfd81ccd4b0fa97a79b03ccd
#
_cell.length_a   1.000
_cell.length_b   1.000
_cell.length_c   1.000
_cell.angle_alpha   90.00
_cell.angle_beta   90.00
_cell.angle_gamma   90.00
#
_symmetry.space_group_name_H-M   'P 1'
#
loop_
_entity.id
_entity.type
_entity.pdbx_description
1 polymer ?
#
loop_
_entity_poly.entity_id
_entity_poly.type
_entity_poly.pdbx_seq_one_letter_code
_entity_poly.pdbx_strand_id
1 'polypeptide(L)'
;MSADPSKRRSARTYWTNNDAQPKGVITDMTTGKISKIAGPLVVATGMREANMFDVVRVSNSKLIGEIIEMHGDRASIQVYEETSGLGTGEPVESTGEPLSVELGPGLIEGIFDGIQRPLEKIRELVGNSLVRGVEVPALDREKKWHFVPKVKAGDKVVGGDILGTVQETEIVEHRIMVKPGVVGTVKSIAEGDYTVTEQIGSIETANGEELPVTLMQKWPVRRGRPFEKKLAPNVPLVTGQRVVDTLFPIAKGGVAAIPGPFGSGKTVTQHQLA
;
A
#
# COMPACT_ATOMS: atom_id res chain seq x y z
N MET A 1 -22.17 11.38 23.82
CA MET A 1 -21.21 12.42 24.27
C MET A 1 -20.44 12.86 23.04
N SER A 2 -20.81 14.01 22.48
CA SER A 2 -20.14 14.60 21.32
C SER A 2 -18.77 15.14 21.75
N ALA A 3 -17.69 14.60 21.21
CA ALA A 3 -16.35 15.09 21.47
C ALA A 3 -16.14 16.41 20.73
N ASP A 4 -15.81 17.47 21.46
CA ASP A 4 -15.53 18.80 20.96
C ASP A 4 -14.35 18.77 19.95
N PRO A 5 -14.53 19.19 18.68
CA PRO A 5 -13.48 19.20 17.67
C PRO A 5 -12.32 20.15 17.99
N SER A 6 -12.50 21.11 18.90
CA SER A 6 -11.48 22.10 19.26
C SER A 6 -10.33 21.50 20.09
N LYS A 7 -10.55 20.38 20.77
CA LYS A 7 -9.54 19.66 21.58
C LYS A 7 -8.61 18.76 20.79
N ARG A 8 -8.88 18.55 19.50
CA ARG A 8 -8.02 17.74 18.60
C ARG A 8 -6.81 18.48 18.06
N ARG A 9 -6.53 19.72 18.50
CA ARG A 9 -5.48 20.59 17.92
C ARG A 9 -4.02 20.21 18.28
N SER A 10 -3.75 19.32 19.23
CA SER A 10 -2.39 19.03 19.68
C SER A 10 -1.62 17.95 18.89
N ALA A 11 -2.32 17.15 18.06
CA ALA A 11 -1.67 16.11 17.22
C ALA A 11 -1.17 16.62 15.85
N ARG A 12 -1.28 17.93 15.59
CA ARG A 12 -0.97 18.55 14.28
C ARG A 12 0.51 18.69 13.95
N THR A 13 1.44 18.32 14.83
CA THR A 13 2.86 18.70 14.69
C THR A 13 3.71 17.68 13.95
N TYR A 14 3.17 16.56 13.47
CA TYR A 14 3.96 15.52 12.78
C TYR A 14 3.85 15.51 11.25
N TRP A 15 3.09 16.44 10.67
CA TRP A 15 3.00 16.61 9.24
C TRP A 15 3.65 17.94 8.87
N THR A 16 4.96 17.92 8.58
CA THR A 16 5.59 19.06 7.92
C THR A 16 5.13 19.09 6.47
N ASN A 17 4.85 20.28 5.94
CA ASN A 17 4.36 20.55 4.58
C ASN A 17 5.26 20.04 3.43
N ASN A 18 6.29 19.24 3.71
CA ASN A 18 7.14 18.61 2.69
C ASN A 18 6.62 17.25 2.21
N ASP A 19 5.54 16.73 2.82
CA ASP A 19 4.86 15.49 2.38
C ASP A 19 3.64 15.79 1.49
N ALA A 20 3.70 16.92 0.76
CA ALA A 20 2.75 17.21 -0.29
C ALA A 20 2.64 16.00 -1.22
N GLN A 21 1.40 15.60 -1.50
CA GLN A 21 1.04 14.59 -2.49
C GLN A 21 1.95 14.71 -3.72
N PRO A 22 2.30 13.60 -4.38
CA PRO A 22 2.88 13.71 -5.69
C PRO A 22 1.94 14.60 -6.50
N LYS A 23 2.45 15.74 -6.93
CA LYS A 23 1.73 16.65 -7.81
C LYS A 23 1.17 15.79 -8.93
N GLY A 24 -0.12 15.89 -9.21
CA GLY A 24 -0.76 15.31 -10.38
C GLY A 24 -0.13 15.92 -11.62
N VAL A 25 1.05 15.48 -11.95
CA VAL A 25 1.77 15.80 -13.16
C VAL A 25 1.52 14.62 -14.08
N ILE A 26 0.96 14.91 -15.23
CA ILE A 26 1.19 14.11 -16.42
C ILE A 26 2.71 14.15 -16.62
N THR A 27 3.43 13.28 -15.96
CA THR A 27 4.86 13.08 -16.21
C THR A 27 4.93 12.36 -17.54
N ASP A 28 5.53 12.99 -18.53
CA ASP A 28 6.13 12.26 -19.64
C ASP A 28 6.92 11.11 -19.01
N MET A 29 6.50 9.87 -19.32
CA MET A 29 7.12 8.69 -18.72
C MET A 29 8.61 8.70 -19.08
N THR A 30 9.47 8.81 -18.07
CA THR A 30 10.91 8.81 -18.27
C THR A 30 11.30 7.46 -18.84
N THR A 31 11.84 7.47 -20.05
CA THR A 31 12.26 6.26 -20.75
C THR A 31 13.77 6.22 -20.89
N GLY A 32 14.38 5.21 -20.28
CA GLY A 32 15.81 4.92 -20.38
C GLY A 32 16.09 3.65 -21.17
N LYS A 33 17.36 3.25 -21.18
CA LYS A 33 17.82 2.00 -21.81
C LYS A 33 18.72 1.22 -20.88
N ILE A 34 18.59 -0.10 -20.89
CA ILE A 34 19.46 -1.01 -20.15
C ILE A 34 20.90 -0.86 -20.63
N SER A 35 21.80 -0.57 -19.70
CA SER A 35 23.25 -0.48 -19.96
C SER A 35 24.05 -1.66 -19.39
N LYS A 36 23.54 -2.27 -18.29
CA LYS A 36 24.18 -3.41 -17.62
C LYS A 36 23.15 -4.29 -16.95
N ILE A 37 23.41 -5.59 -16.92
CA ILE A 37 22.59 -6.59 -16.22
C ILE A 37 23.52 -7.44 -15.37
N ALA A 38 23.18 -7.64 -14.11
CA ALA A 38 23.93 -8.47 -13.16
C ALA A 38 22.96 -9.19 -12.22
N GLY A 39 22.42 -10.33 -12.66
CA GLY A 39 21.35 -11.01 -11.93
C GLY A 39 20.10 -10.10 -11.81
N PRO A 40 19.52 -9.94 -10.62
CA PRO A 40 18.34 -9.09 -10.42
C PRO A 40 18.64 -7.59 -10.49
N LEU A 41 19.93 -7.21 -10.56
CA LEU A 41 20.35 -5.81 -10.69
C LEU A 41 20.48 -5.42 -12.16
N VAL A 42 19.69 -4.43 -12.57
CA VAL A 42 19.75 -3.83 -13.90
C VAL A 42 20.16 -2.37 -13.76
N VAL A 43 21.09 -1.90 -14.59
CA VAL A 43 21.45 -0.48 -14.66
C VAL A 43 20.91 0.09 -15.97
N ALA A 44 20.17 1.18 -15.88
CA ALA A 44 19.64 1.92 -17.02
C ALA A 44 20.28 3.32 -17.11
N THR A 45 20.40 3.84 -18.33
CA THR A 45 20.82 5.22 -18.62
C THR A 45 19.66 6.00 -19.23
N GLY A 46 19.71 7.34 -19.19
CA GLY A 46 18.62 8.19 -19.64
C GLY A 46 17.52 8.39 -18.60
N MET A 47 17.78 8.07 -17.32
CA MET A 47 16.79 8.08 -16.23
C MET A 47 16.84 9.34 -15.37
N ARG A 48 17.36 10.45 -15.90
CA ARG A 48 17.59 11.70 -15.11
C ARG A 48 16.35 12.23 -14.40
N GLU A 49 15.19 12.13 -15.04
CA GLU A 49 13.92 12.67 -14.51
C GLU A 49 13.15 11.68 -13.62
N ALA A 50 13.65 10.45 -13.47
CA ALA A 50 13.09 9.47 -12.56
C ALA A 50 13.49 9.76 -11.11
N ASN A 51 12.71 9.28 -10.16
CA ASN A 51 12.96 9.45 -8.73
C ASN A 51 13.43 8.15 -8.08
N MET A 52 14.13 8.29 -6.93
CA MET A 52 14.41 7.15 -6.07
C MET A 52 13.12 6.45 -5.67
N PHE A 53 13.15 5.13 -5.73
CA PHE A 53 12.01 4.25 -5.39
C PHE A 53 10.87 4.28 -6.39
N ASP A 54 11.01 4.96 -7.54
CA ASP A 54 10.03 4.78 -8.60
C ASP A 54 9.99 3.33 -9.07
N VAL A 55 8.79 2.82 -9.29
CA VAL A 55 8.58 1.56 -10.00
C VAL A 55 8.90 1.76 -11.46
N VAL A 56 9.61 0.82 -12.05
CA VAL A 56 9.96 0.82 -13.46
C VAL A 56 9.50 -0.46 -14.15
N ARG A 57 9.22 -0.35 -15.44
CA ARG A 57 8.96 -1.46 -16.35
C ARG A 57 10.23 -1.70 -17.16
N VAL A 58 10.85 -2.84 -16.91
CA VAL A 58 12.15 -3.19 -17.52
C VAL A 58 11.93 -4.09 -18.72
N SER A 59 12.53 -3.73 -19.86
CA SER A 59 12.49 -4.47 -21.11
C SER A 59 11.11 -4.44 -21.80
N ASN A 60 11.08 -4.99 -23.01
CA ASN A 60 9.83 -5.23 -23.75
C ASN A 60 8.89 -6.21 -23.02
N SER A 61 9.44 -7.04 -22.12
CA SER A 61 8.69 -7.95 -21.26
C SER A 61 8.03 -7.24 -20.07
N LYS A 62 8.28 -5.94 -19.87
CA LYS A 62 7.70 -5.10 -18.81
C LYS A 62 7.88 -5.64 -17.39
N LEU A 63 9.06 -6.23 -17.11
CA LEU A 63 9.35 -6.77 -15.78
C LEU A 63 9.29 -5.66 -14.72
N ILE A 64 8.73 -5.98 -13.57
CA ILE A 64 8.59 -5.01 -12.49
C ILE A 64 9.92 -4.87 -11.74
N GLY A 65 10.41 -3.63 -11.62
CA GLY A 65 11.58 -3.28 -10.84
C GLY A 65 11.38 -1.97 -10.08
N GLU A 66 12.30 -1.67 -9.19
CA GLU A 66 12.33 -0.46 -8.38
C GLU A 66 13.71 0.20 -8.48
N ILE A 67 13.76 1.51 -8.60
CA ILE A 67 15.01 2.26 -8.59
C ILE A 67 15.54 2.29 -7.16
N ILE A 68 16.72 1.69 -6.93
CA ILE A 68 17.36 1.61 -5.62
C ILE A 68 18.55 2.56 -5.46
N GLU A 69 19.04 3.13 -6.56
CA GLU A 69 20.17 4.05 -6.57
C GLU A 69 20.16 4.92 -7.82
N MET A 70 20.55 6.18 -7.69
CA MET A 70 20.64 7.13 -8.80
C MET A 70 22.01 7.81 -8.83
N HIS A 71 22.65 7.82 -10.02
CA HIS A 71 23.89 8.55 -10.28
C HIS A 71 23.78 9.34 -11.59
N GLY A 72 23.44 10.62 -11.50
CA GLY A 72 23.23 11.47 -12.66
C GLY A 72 22.06 10.99 -13.52
N ASP A 73 22.34 10.49 -14.72
CA ASP A 73 21.34 9.90 -15.63
C ASP A 73 21.20 8.38 -15.51
N ARG A 74 21.98 7.76 -14.62
CA ARG A 74 21.99 6.31 -14.41
C ARG A 74 21.15 5.93 -13.20
N ALA A 75 20.29 4.94 -13.39
CA ALA A 75 19.52 4.31 -12.33
C ALA A 75 19.95 2.85 -12.14
N SER A 76 20.26 2.46 -10.92
CA SER A 76 20.37 1.04 -10.52
C SER A 76 19.00 0.56 -10.09
N ILE A 77 18.54 -0.52 -10.72
CA ILE A 77 17.19 -1.02 -10.61
C ILE A 77 17.23 -2.45 -10.08
N GLN A 78 16.52 -2.71 -9.01
CA GLN A 78 16.27 -4.07 -8.54
C GLN A 78 15.02 -4.59 -9.23
N VAL A 79 15.17 -5.61 -10.07
CA VAL A 79 14.05 -6.29 -10.72
C VAL A 79 13.54 -7.40 -9.81
N TYR A 80 12.24 -7.49 -9.66
CA TYR A 80 11.57 -8.46 -8.77
C TYR A 80 11.25 -9.79 -9.47
N GLU A 81 11.46 -9.84 -10.77
CA GLU A 81 11.21 -11.02 -11.59
C GLU A 81 12.52 -11.56 -12.21
N GLU A 82 12.46 -12.76 -12.78
CA GLU A 82 13.61 -13.41 -13.44
C GLU A 82 14.10 -12.58 -14.65
N THR A 83 15.37 -12.21 -14.63
CA THR A 83 16.00 -11.33 -15.62
C THR A 83 16.70 -12.07 -16.76
N SER A 84 16.65 -13.40 -16.77
CA SER A 84 17.27 -14.21 -17.84
C SER A 84 16.70 -13.83 -19.21
N GLY A 85 17.59 -13.63 -20.17
CA GLY A 85 17.24 -13.26 -21.54
C GLY A 85 17.05 -11.77 -21.79
N LEU A 86 17.21 -10.89 -20.78
CA LEU A 86 17.27 -9.45 -21.00
C LEU A 86 18.56 -9.06 -21.75
N GLY A 87 18.45 -8.08 -22.65
CA GLY A 87 19.56 -7.51 -23.40
C GLY A 87 19.87 -6.05 -23.05
N THR A 88 21.10 -5.64 -23.26
CA THR A 88 21.45 -4.21 -23.20
C THR A 88 20.81 -3.47 -24.38
N GLY A 89 20.40 -2.21 -24.14
CA GLY A 89 19.69 -1.38 -25.11
C GLY A 89 18.17 -1.53 -25.08
N GLU A 90 17.62 -2.51 -24.37
CA GLU A 90 16.17 -2.62 -24.16
C GLU A 90 15.61 -1.47 -23.31
N PRO A 91 14.34 -1.10 -23.49
CA PRO A 91 13.75 0.05 -22.84
C PRO A 91 13.55 -0.17 -21.34
N VAL A 92 13.59 0.93 -20.59
CA VAL A 92 13.17 1.00 -19.18
C VAL A 92 12.28 2.20 -19.03
N GLU A 93 11.05 1.97 -18.56
CA GLU A 93 10.03 3.01 -18.41
C GLU A 93 9.74 3.24 -16.92
N SER A 94 9.91 4.47 -16.42
CA SER A 94 9.50 4.84 -15.06
C SER A 94 8.00 5.10 -15.02
N THR A 95 7.34 4.62 -13.98
CA THR A 95 5.93 4.93 -13.74
C THR A 95 5.73 6.28 -13.05
N GLY A 96 6.81 6.91 -12.54
CA GLY A 96 6.76 8.13 -11.75
C GLY A 96 6.12 7.97 -10.37
N GLU A 97 5.79 6.74 -9.98
CA GLU A 97 5.18 6.42 -8.68
C GLU A 97 6.03 5.39 -7.93
N PRO A 98 6.16 5.51 -6.59
CA PRO A 98 6.82 4.50 -5.78
C PRO A 98 5.98 3.23 -5.68
N LEU A 99 6.64 2.10 -5.34
CA LEU A 99 5.95 0.84 -5.10
C LEU A 99 4.87 1.05 -4.03
N SER A 100 3.64 0.84 -4.43
CA SER A 100 2.44 1.11 -3.63
C SER A 100 1.53 -0.11 -3.62
N VAL A 101 0.83 -0.29 -2.51
CA VAL A 101 -0.22 -1.30 -2.37
C VAL A 101 -1.60 -0.67 -2.51
N GLU A 102 -2.53 -1.43 -3.01
CA GLU A 102 -3.95 -1.09 -3.05
C GLU A 102 -4.60 -1.54 -1.73
N LEU A 103 -5.16 -0.60 -1.01
CA LEU A 103 -5.86 -0.84 0.26
C LEU A 103 -7.34 -0.56 0.06
N GLY A 104 -8.16 -1.58 0.20
CA GLY A 104 -9.61 -1.52 0.00
C GLY A 104 -10.27 -2.85 0.35
N PRO A 105 -11.60 -2.96 0.26
CA PRO A 105 -12.29 -4.21 0.51
C PRO A 105 -11.95 -5.26 -0.56
N GLY A 106 -11.80 -6.51 -0.16
CA GLY A 106 -11.44 -7.64 -1.02
C GLY A 106 -10.00 -8.14 -0.86
N LEU A 107 -9.26 -7.63 0.15
CA LEU A 107 -7.93 -8.15 0.49
C LEU A 107 -8.00 -9.35 1.46
N ILE A 108 -9.01 -9.39 2.30
CA ILE A 108 -9.20 -10.49 3.25
C ILE A 108 -9.49 -11.78 2.48
N GLU A 109 -8.87 -12.89 2.93
CA GLU A 109 -8.94 -14.21 2.31
C GLU A 109 -8.23 -14.33 0.95
N GLY A 110 -7.65 -13.24 0.42
CA GLY A 110 -6.85 -13.27 -0.79
C GLY A 110 -5.41 -13.72 -0.54
N ILE A 111 -4.82 -14.43 -1.52
CA ILE A 111 -3.40 -14.83 -1.50
C ILE A 111 -2.66 -14.00 -2.55
N PHE A 112 -1.63 -13.28 -2.09
CA PHE A 112 -0.86 -12.36 -2.91
C PHE A 112 0.63 -12.71 -2.88
N ASP A 113 1.35 -12.30 -3.93
CA ASP A 113 2.81 -12.34 -3.93
C ASP A 113 3.40 -11.09 -3.24
N GLY A 114 4.75 -10.98 -3.25
CA GLY A 114 5.48 -9.90 -2.57
C GLY A 114 5.26 -8.49 -3.13
N ILE A 115 4.62 -8.36 -4.29
CA ILE A 115 4.25 -7.08 -4.92
C ILE A 115 2.74 -6.92 -5.10
N GLN A 116 1.98 -7.66 -4.29
CA GLN A 116 0.52 -7.64 -4.21
C GLN A 116 -0.20 -8.10 -5.49
N ARG A 117 0.39 -9.03 -6.28
CA ARG A 117 -0.36 -9.65 -7.38
C ARG A 117 -1.21 -10.81 -6.85
N PRO A 118 -2.51 -10.89 -7.16
CA PRO A 118 -3.39 -11.95 -6.69
C PRO A 118 -3.07 -13.27 -7.40
N LEU A 119 -2.59 -14.27 -6.65
CA LEU A 119 -2.09 -15.54 -7.22
C LEU A 119 -3.20 -16.37 -7.87
N GLU A 120 -4.42 -16.33 -7.36
CA GLU A 120 -5.55 -17.05 -7.95
C GLU A 120 -5.89 -16.51 -9.35
N LYS A 121 -5.97 -15.18 -9.50
CA LYS A 121 -6.21 -14.55 -10.81
C LYS A 121 -5.08 -14.80 -11.80
N ILE A 122 -3.83 -14.79 -11.32
CA ILE A 122 -2.69 -15.15 -12.17
C ILE A 122 -2.82 -16.59 -12.64
N ARG A 123 -3.18 -17.53 -11.76
CA ARG A 123 -3.39 -18.95 -12.14
C ARG A 123 -4.50 -19.12 -13.17
N GLU A 124 -5.57 -18.37 -13.07
CA GLU A 124 -6.66 -18.39 -14.06
C GLU A 124 -6.21 -17.90 -15.44
N LEU A 125 -5.33 -16.89 -15.49
CA LEU A 125 -4.86 -16.29 -16.73
C LEU A 125 -3.76 -17.09 -17.42
N VAL A 126 -2.80 -17.61 -16.66
CA VAL A 126 -1.56 -18.19 -17.22
C VAL A 126 -1.32 -19.65 -16.79
N GLY A 127 -2.22 -20.24 -16.01
CA GLY A 127 -2.09 -21.60 -15.50
C GLY A 127 -1.24 -21.69 -14.22
N ASN A 128 -0.69 -22.90 -13.94
CA ASN A 128 0.00 -23.19 -12.68
C ASN A 128 1.45 -22.69 -12.62
N SER A 129 1.93 -22.04 -13.66
CA SER A 129 3.31 -21.50 -13.73
C SER A 129 3.28 -19.99 -13.67
N LEU A 130 4.18 -19.39 -12.89
CA LEU A 130 4.37 -17.94 -12.87
C LEU A 130 5.04 -17.51 -14.19
N VAL A 131 4.36 -16.66 -14.95
CA VAL A 131 4.86 -16.05 -16.17
C VAL A 131 5.32 -14.64 -15.87
N ARG A 132 6.43 -14.22 -16.46
CA ARG A 132 7.02 -12.91 -16.28
C ARG A 132 6.16 -11.81 -16.92
N GLY A 133 6.20 -10.61 -16.34
CA GLY A 133 5.51 -9.44 -16.87
C GLY A 133 3.98 -9.49 -16.79
N VAL A 134 3.41 -10.44 -16.03
CA VAL A 134 1.96 -10.50 -15.82
C VAL A 134 1.55 -9.41 -14.86
N GLU A 135 0.65 -8.54 -15.31
CA GLU A 135 0.07 -7.46 -14.51
C GLU A 135 -1.41 -7.73 -14.25
N VAL A 136 -1.77 -7.81 -12.99
CA VAL A 136 -3.15 -8.02 -12.55
C VAL A 136 -3.43 -7.05 -11.40
N PRO A 137 -4.54 -6.28 -11.43
CA PRO A 137 -4.93 -5.45 -10.29
C PRO A 137 -5.08 -6.26 -9.01
N ALA A 138 -4.58 -5.73 -7.90
CA ALA A 138 -4.65 -6.42 -6.61
C ALA A 138 -6.09 -6.60 -6.13
N LEU A 139 -6.90 -5.56 -6.27
CA LEU A 139 -8.32 -5.61 -5.94
C LEU A 139 -9.17 -5.89 -7.17
N ASP A 140 -10.28 -6.59 -6.97
CA ASP A 140 -11.27 -6.84 -8.02
C ASP A 140 -11.94 -5.54 -8.45
N ARG A 141 -11.90 -5.23 -9.77
CA ARG A 141 -12.48 -4.01 -10.34
C ARG A 141 -13.96 -4.14 -10.70
N GLU A 142 -14.48 -5.35 -10.71
CA GLU A 142 -15.86 -5.63 -11.14
C GLU A 142 -16.77 -5.91 -9.93
N LYS A 143 -16.20 -6.47 -8.85
CA LYS A 143 -16.95 -6.77 -7.64
C LYS A 143 -17.49 -5.50 -7.01
N LYS A 144 -18.79 -5.48 -6.76
CA LYS A 144 -19.50 -4.40 -6.08
C LYS A 144 -19.57 -4.68 -4.58
N TRP A 145 -19.45 -3.59 -3.82
CA TRP A 145 -19.49 -3.58 -2.38
C TRP A 145 -20.52 -2.58 -1.91
N HIS A 146 -21.36 -2.97 -0.96
CA HIS A 146 -22.36 -2.08 -0.37
C HIS A 146 -21.68 -1.13 0.61
N PHE A 147 -21.66 0.16 0.26
CA PHE A 147 -21.08 1.22 1.08
C PHE A 147 -22.15 1.92 1.89
N VAL A 148 -21.94 2.03 3.22
CA VAL A 148 -22.80 2.75 4.15
C VAL A 148 -22.06 3.97 4.70
N PRO A 149 -22.48 5.21 4.40
CA PRO A 149 -21.83 6.42 4.88
C PRO A 149 -22.05 6.62 6.38
N LYS A 150 -21.02 7.11 7.09
CA LYS A 150 -21.07 7.51 8.51
C LYS A 150 -20.95 9.03 8.70
N VAL A 151 -20.79 9.77 7.61
CA VAL A 151 -20.76 11.24 7.57
C VAL A 151 -21.76 11.75 6.55
N LYS A 152 -22.03 13.05 6.59
CA LYS A 152 -22.98 13.73 5.69
C LYS A 152 -22.27 14.86 4.94
N ALA A 153 -22.87 15.29 3.82
CA ALA A 153 -22.45 16.51 3.13
C ALA A 153 -22.48 17.71 4.10
N GLY A 154 -21.41 18.49 4.10
CA GLY A 154 -21.17 19.60 5.01
C GLY A 154 -20.33 19.27 6.25
N ASP A 155 -20.11 17.99 6.56
CA ASP A 155 -19.26 17.58 7.70
C ASP A 155 -17.79 17.90 7.41
N LYS A 156 -17.10 18.47 8.42
CA LYS A 156 -15.66 18.71 8.39
C LYS A 156 -14.91 17.46 8.76
N VAL A 157 -13.95 17.08 7.93
CA VAL A 157 -13.18 15.84 8.08
C VAL A 157 -11.68 16.10 8.00
N VAL A 158 -10.92 15.25 8.67
CA VAL A 158 -9.45 15.25 8.66
C VAL A 158 -8.93 13.85 8.34
N GLY A 159 -7.68 13.75 7.91
CA GLY A 159 -7.04 12.46 7.61
C GLY A 159 -7.20 11.46 8.75
N GLY A 160 -7.72 10.26 8.42
CA GLY A 160 -8.02 9.20 9.36
C GLY A 160 -9.46 9.16 9.87
N ASP A 161 -10.29 10.19 9.61
CA ASP A 161 -11.72 10.12 9.94
C ASP A 161 -12.41 9.07 9.07
N ILE A 162 -13.38 8.36 9.65
CA ILE A 162 -14.15 7.31 8.98
C ILE A 162 -15.28 7.96 8.19
N LEU A 163 -15.26 7.82 6.87
CA LEU A 163 -16.31 8.30 5.97
C LEU A 163 -17.50 7.35 5.90
N GLY A 164 -17.27 6.07 6.03
CA GLY A 164 -18.28 5.03 5.99
C GLY A 164 -17.67 3.65 6.07
N THR A 165 -18.47 2.64 5.90
CA THR A 165 -18.08 1.24 6.06
C THR A 165 -18.61 0.36 4.95
N VAL A 166 -17.94 -0.76 4.74
CA VAL A 166 -18.32 -1.86 3.86
C VAL A 166 -18.21 -3.15 4.65
N GLN A 167 -19.23 -3.99 4.65
CA GLN A 167 -19.14 -5.32 5.23
C GLN A 167 -18.38 -6.23 4.28
N GLU A 168 -17.11 -6.54 4.60
CA GLU A 168 -16.23 -7.33 3.74
C GLU A 168 -16.44 -8.83 3.94
N THR A 169 -16.49 -9.28 5.21
CA THR A 169 -16.84 -10.65 5.61
C THR A 169 -17.84 -10.59 6.78
N GLU A 170 -18.32 -11.74 7.26
CA GLU A 170 -19.26 -11.78 8.41
C GLU A 170 -18.69 -11.09 9.66
N ILE A 171 -17.38 -11.09 9.84
CA ILE A 171 -16.70 -10.56 11.03
C ILE A 171 -15.87 -9.30 10.77
N VAL A 172 -15.65 -8.91 9.50
CA VAL A 172 -14.79 -7.79 9.13
C VAL A 172 -15.61 -6.67 8.50
N GLU A 173 -15.77 -5.58 9.24
CA GLU A 173 -16.27 -4.30 8.73
C GLU A 173 -15.08 -3.46 8.23
N HIS A 174 -14.96 -3.31 6.91
CA HIS A 174 -13.94 -2.47 6.30
C HIS A 174 -14.30 -0.99 6.42
N ARG A 175 -13.37 -0.16 6.90
CA ARG A 175 -13.58 1.26 7.14
C ARG A 175 -12.96 2.09 6.04
N ILE A 176 -13.79 2.85 5.34
CA ILE A 176 -13.32 3.82 4.36
C ILE A 176 -12.98 5.12 5.10
N MET A 177 -11.71 5.51 5.02
CA MET A 177 -11.18 6.65 5.78
C MET A 177 -10.67 7.74 4.86
N VAL A 178 -10.71 8.97 5.36
CA VAL A 178 -10.07 10.12 4.72
C VAL A 178 -8.57 9.86 4.57
N LYS A 179 -8.03 10.13 3.37
CA LYS A 179 -6.59 9.96 3.11
C LYS A 179 -5.77 10.79 4.09
N PRO A 180 -4.64 10.27 4.58
CA PRO A 180 -3.74 11.03 5.44
C PRO A 180 -3.32 12.36 4.79
N GLY A 181 -3.25 13.43 5.60
CA GLY A 181 -2.90 14.77 5.15
C GLY A 181 -4.05 15.58 4.53
N VAL A 182 -5.20 14.96 4.24
CA VAL A 182 -6.38 15.67 3.74
C VAL A 182 -7.13 16.32 4.89
N VAL A 183 -7.49 17.59 4.72
CA VAL A 183 -8.38 18.35 5.60
C VAL A 183 -9.39 19.06 4.71
N GLY A 184 -10.67 18.88 4.97
CA GLY A 184 -11.70 19.48 4.12
C GLY A 184 -13.11 19.31 4.65
N THR A 185 -14.07 19.55 3.77
CA THR A 185 -15.51 19.37 4.03
C THR A 185 -16.05 18.36 3.03
N VAL A 186 -16.86 17.44 3.50
CA VAL A 186 -17.55 16.47 2.63
C VAL A 186 -18.52 17.24 1.73
N LYS A 187 -18.28 17.24 0.43
CA LYS A 187 -19.14 17.89 -0.56
C LYS A 187 -20.31 16.99 -0.96
N SER A 188 -20.00 15.72 -1.19
CA SER A 188 -20.99 14.69 -1.52
C SER A 188 -20.56 13.35 -0.98
N ILE A 189 -21.50 12.53 -0.58
CA ILE A 189 -21.30 11.12 -0.23
C ILE A 189 -22.66 10.42 -0.32
N ALA A 190 -22.69 9.22 -0.88
CA ALA A 190 -23.94 8.48 -1.08
C ALA A 190 -23.77 7.01 -0.70
N GLU A 191 -24.83 6.45 -0.12
CA GLU A 191 -24.97 5.01 0.10
C GLU A 191 -25.25 4.31 -1.23
N GLY A 192 -24.71 3.12 -1.43
CA GLY A 192 -24.94 2.34 -2.64
C GLY A 192 -23.93 1.23 -2.86
N ASP A 193 -24.09 0.55 -4.00
CA ASP A 193 -23.22 -0.55 -4.42
C ASP A 193 -22.20 -0.02 -5.43
N TYR A 194 -20.93 -0.01 -5.01
CA TYR A 194 -19.83 0.54 -5.81
C TYR A 194 -18.72 -0.49 -6.00
N THR A 195 -18.03 -0.40 -7.11
CA THR A 195 -16.74 -1.05 -7.28
C THR A 195 -15.66 -0.28 -6.48
N VAL A 196 -14.49 -0.87 -6.32
CA VAL A 196 -13.41 -0.23 -5.54
C VAL A 196 -12.89 1.07 -6.18
N THR A 197 -13.12 1.29 -7.46
CA THR A 197 -12.66 2.46 -8.23
C THR A 197 -13.74 3.50 -8.49
N GLU A 198 -15.03 3.15 -8.35
CA GLU A 198 -16.12 4.11 -8.49
C GLU A 198 -16.10 5.15 -7.39
N GLN A 199 -16.47 6.36 -7.75
CA GLN A 199 -16.54 7.48 -6.81
C GLN A 199 -17.78 7.36 -5.93
N ILE A 200 -17.56 7.28 -4.61
CA ILE A 200 -18.64 7.23 -3.58
C ILE A 200 -18.98 8.62 -3.04
N GLY A 201 -18.14 9.60 -3.28
CA GLY A 201 -18.30 10.97 -2.80
C GLY A 201 -17.11 11.84 -3.13
N SER A 202 -17.10 13.05 -2.57
CA SER A 202 -16.00 14.00 -2.74
C SER A 202 -15.78 14.85 -1.49
N ILE A 203 -14.55 15.31 -1.30
CA ILE A 203 -14.12 16.20 -0.23
C ILE A 203 -13.58 17.46 -0.85
N GLU A 204 -14.10 18.62 -0.45
CA GLU A 204 -13.57 19.93 -0.82
C GLU A 204 -12.52 20.36 0.20
N THR A 205 -11.30 20.61 -0.25
CA THR A 205 -10.19 21.08 0.59
C THR A 205 -10.32 22.57 0.89
N ALA A 206 -9.54 23.06 1.84
CA ALA A 206 -9.51 24.50 2.18
C ALA A 206 -9.07 25.39 1.00
N ASN A 207 -8.40 24.82 -0.01
CA ASN A 207 -7.95 25.52 -1.21
C ASN A 207 -9.00 25.49 -2.35
N GLY A 208 -10.18 24.91 -2.10
CA GLY A 208 -11.23 24.75 -3.11
C GLY A 208 -11.01 23.60 -4.09
N GLU A 209 -10.01 22.75 -3.86
CA GLU A 209 -9.76 21.54 -4.66
C GLU A 209 -10.76 20.46 -4.26
N GLU A 210 -11.40 19.83 -5.24
CA GLU A 210 -12.30 18.72 -5.03
C GLU A 210 -11.56 17.38 -5.20
N LEU A 211 -11.47 16.61 -4.11
CA LEU A 211 -10.82 15.31 -4.08
C LEU A 211 -11.87 14.20 -4.15
N PRO A 212 -11.81 13.33 -5.17
CA PRO A 212 -12.71 12.19 -5.25
C PRO A 212 -12.40 11.16 -4.16
N VAL A 213 -13.44 10.57 -3.60
CA VAL A 213 -13.36 9.48 -2.63
C VAL A 213 -13.83 8.19 -3.30
N THR A 214 -13.02 7.15 -3.18
CA THR A 214 -13.29 5.79 -3.67
C THR A 214 -13.16 4.79 -2.53
N LEU A 215 -13.59 3.54 -2.73
CA LEU A 215 -13.46 2.48 -1.73
C LEU A 215 -12.01 2.02 -1.54
N MET A 216 -11.10 2.36 -2.45
CA MET A 216 -9.69 1.99 -2.35
C MET A 216 -8.76 3.21 -2.23
N GLN A 217 -7.58 2.98 -1.68
CA GLN A 217 -6.46 3.93 -1.64
C GLN A 217 -5.19 3.22 -2.08
N LYS A 218 -4.34 3.88 -2.87
CA LYS A 218 -2.94 3.47 -3.05
C LYS A 218 -2.10 3.99 -1.89
N TRP A 219 -1.22 3.14 -1.35
CA TRP A 219 -0.32 3.52 -0.25
C TRP A 219 1.12 3.06 -0.55
N PRO A 220 2.12 3.97 -0.50
CA PRO A 220 3.52 3.61 -0.71
C PRO A 220 4.02 2.64 0.37
N VAL A 221 4.60 1.50 -0.03
CA VAL A 221 5.02 0.45 0.91
C VAL A 221 6.14 0.88 1.86
N ARG A 222 6.96 1.86 1.46
CA ARG A 222 8.07 2.38 2.26
C ARG A 222 7.66 3.44 3.28
N ARG A 223 6.39 3.86 3.29
CA ARG A 223 5.86 4.84 4.24
C ARG A 223 4.95 4.16 5.25
N GLY A 224 5.29 4.27 6.55
CA GLY A 224 4.38 3.86 7.61
C GLY A 224 3.07 4.63 7.55
N ARG A 225 1.93 3.97 7.79
CA ARG A 225 0.65 4.69 7.90
C ARG A 225 0.65 5.51 9.18
N PRO A 226 0.09 6.73 9.14
CA PRO A 226 -0.02 7.55 10.33
C PRO A 226 -0.99 6.93 11.35
N PHE A 227 -0.74 7.21 12.59
CA PHE A 227 -1.61 6.81 13.70
C PHE A 227 -1.81 8.01 14.65
N GLU A 228 -2.97 8.09 15.28
CA GLU A 228 -3.28 9.18 16.20
C GLU A 228 -2.48 9.04 17.51
N LYS A 229 -2.40 7.80 18.05
CA LYS A 229 -1.78 7.53 19.34
C LYS A 229 -1.24 6.10 19.42
N LYS A 230 -0.05 5.95 19.98
CA LYS A 230 0.45 4.65 20.42
C LYS A 230 -0.24 4.29 21.74
N LEU A 231 -0.84 3.11 21.79
CA LEU A 231 -1.44 2.58 23.02
C LEU A 231 -0.36 1.97 23.89
N ALA A 232 -0.57 1.99 25.21
CA ALA A 232 0.29 1.29 26.15
C ALA A 232 0.19 -0.23 25.93
N PRO A 233 1.29 -0.98 25.98
CA PRO A 233 1.30 -2.44 25.81
C PRO A 233 0.86 -3.13 27.11
N ASN A 234 -0.42 -3.00 27.46
CA ASN A 234 -0.99 -3.48 28.74
C ASN A 234 -1.89 -4.72 28.59
N VAL A 235 -2.08 -5.22 27.37
CA VAL A 235 -2.86 -6.43 27.10
C VAL A 235 -1.90 -7.53 26.63
N PRO A 236 -1.75 -8.66 27.37
CA PRO A 236 -0.91 -9.76 26.96
C PRO A 236 -1.54 -10.53 25.80
N LEU A 237 -0.70 -10.98 24.88
CA LEU A 237 -1.06 -11.99 23.89
C LEU A 237 -0.97 -13.37 24.56
N VAL A 238 -2.09 -14.03 24.76
CA VAL A 238 -2.10 -15.39 25.31
C VAL A 238 -1.76 -16.38 24.20
N THR A 239 -0.56 -16.97 24.30
CA THR A 239 -0.03 -17.88 23.29
C THR A 239 -0.34 -19.36 23.58
N GLY A 240 -0.74 -19.68 24.80
CA GLY A 240 -0.89 -21.06 25.28
C GLY A 240 0.44 -21.74 25.66
N GLN A 241 1.58 -21.10 25.37
CA GLN A 241 2.90 -21.58 25.75
C GLN A 241 3.24 -21.08 27.17
N ARG A 242 3.22 -21.98 28.15
CA ARG A 242 3.46 -21.62 29.57
C ARG A 242 4.71 -20.76 29.79
N VAL A 243 5.83 -21.12 29.17
CA VAL A 243 7.09 -20.39 29.32
C VAL A 243 6.98 -18.98 28.75
N VAL A 244 6.36 -18.82 27.60
CA VAL A 244 6.16 -17.51 26.98
C VAL A 244 5.23 -16.66 27.81
N ASP A 245 4.05 -17.17 28.13
CA ASP A 245 2.99 -16.40 28.79
C ASP A 245 3.36 -15.97 30.22
N THR A 246 4.21 -16.77 30.91
CA THR A 246 4.55 -16.48 32.32
C THR A 246 5.90 -15.78 32.50
N LEU A 247 6.92 -16.09 31.67
CA LEU A 247 8.28 -15.58 31.85
C LEU A 247 8.69 -14.53 30.81
N PHE A 248 8.12 -14.60 29.62
CA PHE A 248 8.43 -13.69 28.49
C PHE A 248 7.16 -13.19 27.80
N PRO A 249 6.20 -12.59 28.53
CA PRO A 249 4.89 -12.26 27.97
C PRO A 249 5.02 -11.28 26.79
N ILE A 250 4.28 -11.57 25.74
CA ILE A 250 4.24 -10.74 24.54
C ILE A 250 3.02 -9.83 24.65
N ALA A 251 3.18 -8.55 24.39
CA ALA A 251 2.06 -7.64 24.32
C ALA A 251 1.27 -7.86 23.03
N LYS A 252 -0.07 -7.81 23.10
CA LYS A 252 -0.93 -7.86 21.92
C LYS A 252 -0.66 -6.66 21.03
N GLY A 253 -0.33 -6.91 19.72
CA GLY A 253 0.14 -5.90 18.78
C GLY A 253 1.63 -5.53 18.92
N GLY A 254 2.38 -6.23 19.78
CA GLY A 254 3.82 -6.05 19.95
C GLY A 254 4.64 -6.80 18.90
N VAL A 255 5.97 -6.69 19.02
CA VAL A 255 6.95 -7.38 18.19
C VAL A 255 7.82 -8.25 19.07
N ALA A 256 7.97 -9.52 18.70
CA ALA A 256 8.83 -10.48 19.39
C ALA A 256 9.92 -11.00 18.44
N ALA A 257 11.16 -11.13 18.93
CA ALA A 257 12.24 -11.78 18.22
C ALA A 257 12.40 -13.23 18.71
N ILE A 258 12.54 -14.17 17.77
CA ILE A 258 12.81 -15.58 18.04
C ILE A 258 14.19 -15.92 17.45
N PRO A 259 15.30 -15.56 18.12
CA PRO A 259 16.65 -15.84 17.64
C PRO A 259 17.02 -17.29 17.87
N GLY A 260 17.93 -17.81 17.05
CA GLY A 260 18.51 -19.15 17.25
C GLY A 260 19.24 -19.65 16.02
N PRO A 261 20.16 -20.62 16.18
CA PRO A 261 20.87 -21.23 15.07
C PRO A 261 19.94 -22.11 14.22
N PHE A 262 20.47 -22.61 13.12
CA PHE A 262 19.75 -23.58 12.28
C PHE A 262 19.36 -24.83 13.11
N GLY A 263 18.13 -25.30 12.94
CA GLY A 263 17.62 -26.49 13.65
C GLY A 263 17.14 -26.24 15.09
N SER A 264 17.12 -24.99 15.59
CA SER A 264 16.68 -24.67 16.95
C SER A 264 15.15 -24.61 17.15
N GLY A 265 14.36 -25.01 16.14
CA GLY A 265 12.91 -25.05 16.26
C GLY A 265 12.18 -23.73 16.08
N LYS A 266 12.84 -22.68 15.53
CA LYS A 266 12.23 -21.34 15.33
C LYS A 266 10.90 -21.39 14.58
N THR A 267 10.89 -22.11 13.47
CA THR A 267 9.67 -22.24 12.64
C THR A 267 8.53 -22.95 13.39
N VAL A 268 8.87 -23.99 14.16
CA VAL A 268 7.88 -24.70 14.99
C VAL A 268 7.30 -23.75 16.04
N THR A 269 8.15 -22.97 16.71
CA THR A 269 7.72 -21.97 17.69
C THR A 269 6.80 -20.92 17.05
N GLN A 270 7.16 -20.41 15.85
CA GLN A 270 6.31 -19.46 15.12
C GLN A 270 4.93 -20.05 14.80
N HIS A 271 4.87 -21.28 14.30
CA HIS A 271 3.59 -21.96 14.01
C HIS A 271 2.74 -22.19 15.26
N GLN A 272 3.37 -22.40 16.42
CA GLN A 272 2.64 -22.57 17.68
C GLN A 272 2.14 -21.24 18.27
N LEU A 273 2.72 -20.12 17.87
CA LEU A 273 2.31 -18.77 18.32
C LEU A 273 1.24 -18.15 17.40
N ALA A 274 1.11 -18.63 16.15
CA ALA A 274 0.12 -18.21 15.17
C ALA A 274 -1.21 -18.93 15.38
#